data_814b2524d60e700a46ce226e8dee8f36
#
_entry.id   814b2524d60e700a46ce226e8dee8f36
#
_cell.length_a   1.000
_cell.length_b   1.000
_cell.length_c   1.000
_cell.angle_alpha   90.00
_cell.angle_beta   90.00
_cell.angle_gamma   90.00
#
_symmetry.space_group_name_H-M   'P 1'
#
loop_
_entity.id
_entity.type
_entity.pdbx_description
1 polymer ?
#
loop_
_entity_poly.entity_id
_entity_poly.type
_entity_poly.pdbx_seq_one_letter_code
_entity_poly.pdbx_strand_id
1 'polypeptide(L)'
;MGHLDGQDMTAHFEAINIAASFSVNDLPASLAWYRDVVGFSVDQEHARDGVLRAVSLRASGVRILLAQDDGAKGADRVKGEGFSLMLTTRDDIDALAAGIVARGGVLASEPADAFGARVFRARDPNGFLLVFSSERAA
;
A
#
# COMPACT_ATOMS: atom_id res chain seq x y z
N MET A 1 22.86 -20.39 -0.70
CA MET A 1 22.97 -20.21 -0.66
C MET A 1 22.88 -20.07 -0.67
N GLY A 2 22.90 -19.84 -0.95
CA GLY A 2 23.04 -19.45 -1.02
C GLY A 2 22.53 -19.09 -1.17
N HIS A 3 22.61 -18.83 -1.55
CA HIS A 3 22.61 -18.31 -1.71
C HIS A 3 22.15 -18.02 -2.21
N LEU A 4 21.92 -17.70 -2.31
CA LEU A 4 21.93 -17.30 -2.80
C LEU A 4 22.46 -17.21 -3.22
N ASP A 5 23.05 -17.46 -3.47
CA ASP A 5 23.69 -17.35 -3.93
C ASP A 5 23.94 -17.12 -4.82
N GLY A 6 24.52 -16.68 -4.73
CA GLY A 6 24.57 -16.00 -5.85
C GLY A 6 24.70 -16.49 -7.14
N GLN A 7 24.57 -17.09 -7.48
CA GLN A 7 24.52 -17.50 -8.55
C GLN A 7 23.53 -17.39 -9.33
N ASP A 8 23.26 -17.88 -9.60
CA ASP A 8 22.45 -17.73 -10.27
C ASP A 8 21.49 -16.92 -9.88
N MET A 9 21.81 -16.36 -9.14
CA MET A 9 21.11 -15.25 -8.66
C MET A 9 21.00 -14.11 -9.63
N THR A 10 21.60 -14.27 -10.76
CA THR A 10 21.58 -13.25 -11.79
C THR A 10 20.25 -13.26 -12.50
N ALA A 11 19.47 -12.21 -12.34
CA ALA A 11 18.26 -12.00 -13.12
C ALA A 11 18.62 -11.53 -14.52
N HIS A 12 17.66 -11.65 -15.46
CA HIS A 12 17.86 -11.23 -16.85
C HIS A 12 17.70 -9.72 -17.04
N PHE A 13 17.31 -9.00 -15.99
CA PHE A 13 17.25 -7.53 -16.01
C PHE A 13 17.50 -7.01 -14.60
N GLU A 14 17.78 -5.71 -14.53
CA GLU A 14 18.01 -5.06 -13.24
C GLU A 14 16.90 -4.07 -12.99
N ALA A 15 16.16 -4.23 -11.89
CA ALA A 15 15.15 -3.30 -11.46
C ALA A 15 15.69 -2.47 -10.30
N ILE A 16 15.50 -1.17 -10.35
CA ILE A 16 15.98 -0.26 -9.29
C ILE A 16 14.85 0.22 -8.40
N ASN A 17 13.62 -0.10 -8.73
CA ASN A 17 12.48 0.36 -7.98
C ASN A 17 11.27 -0.51 -8.29
N ILE A 18 10.34 -0.57 -7.34
CA ILE A 18 9.02 -1.14 -7.56
C ILE A 18 7.98 -0.21 -6.94
N ALA A 19 6.88 -0.01 -7.62
CA ALA A 19 5.78 0.79 -7.10
C ALA A 19 4.47 0.12 -7.47
N ALA A 20 3.53 0.11 -6.53
CA ALA A 20 2.18 -0.39 -6.79
C ALA A 20 1.35 0.75 -7.36
N SER A 21 0.47 0.44 -8.31
CA SER A 21 -0.43 1.40 -8.90
C SER A 21 -1.86 0.89 -8.73
N PHE A 22 -2.71 1.72 -8.12
CA PHE A 22 -4.10 1.39 -7.83
C PHE A 22 -5.02 2.27 -8.65
N SER A 23 -5.97 1.64 -9.37
CA SER A 23 -7.11 2.38 -9.94
C SER A 23 -8.15 2.53 -8.84
N VAL A 24 -8.49 3.78 -8.51
CA VAL A 24 -9.36 4.07 -7.36
C VAL A 24 -10.68 4.66 -7.85
N ASN A 25 -11.75 4.40 -7.09
CA ASN A 25 -13.09 4.85 -7.45
C ASN A 25 -13.28 6.35 -7.26
N ASP A 26 -12.66 6.89 -6.21
CA ASP A 26 -12.81 8.30 -5.81
C ASP A 26 -11.44 8.76 -5.32
N LEU A 27 -10.70 9.42 -6.21
CA LEU A 27 -9.32 9.80 -5.90
C LEU A 27 -9.20 10.70 -4.66
N PRO A 28 -10.02 11.74 -4.49
CA PRO A 28 -9.93 12.55 -3.25
C PRO A 28 -10.17 11.73 -1.99
N ALA A 29 -11.14 10.81 -1.99
CA ALA A 29 -11.43 9.98 -0.83
C ALA A 29 -10.30 9.00 -0.55
N SER A 30 -9.75 8.40 -1.59
CA SER A 30 -8.61 7.47 -1.44
C SER A 30 -7.37 8.22 -0.96
N LEU A 31 -7.11 9.39 -1.51
CA LEU A 31 -5.98 10.22 -1.09
C LEU A 31 -6.10 10.56 0.41
N ALA A 32 -7.28 10.98 0.84
CA ALA A 32 -7.51 11.29 2.26
C ALA A 32 -7.25 10.08 3.14
N TRP A 33 -7.68 8.90 2.73
CA TRP A 33 -7.48 7.69 3.51
C TRP A 33 -5.98 7.34 3.63
N TYR A 34 -5.26 7.33 2.51
CA TYR A 34 -3.84 6.97 2.54
C TYR A 34 -2.99 8.01 3.27
N ARG A 35 -3.31 9.29 3.08
CA ARG A 35 -2.54 10.39 3.68
C ARG A 35 -2.91 10.61 5.14
N ASP A 36 -4.21 10.74 5.43
CA ASP A 36 -4.66 11.22 6.75
C ASP A 36 -4.94 10.07 7.71
N VAL A 37 -5.34 8.90 7.24
CA VAL A 37 -5.63 7.75 8.09
C VAL A 37 -4.40 6.87 8.26
N VAL A 38 -3.77 6.45 7.15
CA VAL A 38 -2.61 5.57 7.19
C VAL A 38 -1.33 6.34 7.49
N GLY A 39 -1.10 7.46 6.80
CA GLY A 39 0.05 8.30 7.09
C GLY A 39 1.06 8.41 5.95
N PHE A 40 0.67 8.12 4.71
CA PHE A 40 1.53 8.39 3.56
C PHE A 40 1.66 9.89 3.33
N SER A 41 2.77 10.30 2.73
CA SER A 41 2.99 11.68 2.29
C SER A 41 2.76 11.79 0.80
N VAL A 42 2.25 12.94 0.36
CA VAL A 42 2.12 13.21 -1.08
C VAL A 42 3.51 13.45 -1.65
N ASP A 43 3.84 12.71 -2.70
CA ASP A 43 5.10 12.87 -3.41
C ASP A 43 4.91 13.77 -4.64
N GLN A 44 3.89 13.48 -5.44
CA GLN A 44 3.63 14.26 -6.66
C GLN A 44 2.17 14.14 -7.07
N GLU A 45 1.61 15.27 -7.52
CA GLU A 45 0.26 15.31 -8.07
C GLU A 45 0.34 15.38 -9.59
N HIS A 46 -0.58 14.68 -10.25
CA HIS A 46 -0.66 14.66 -11.71
C HIS A 46 -2.05 15.12 -12.13
N ALA A 47 -2.13 16.32 -12.69
CA ALA A 47 -3.38 16.90 -13.14
C ALA A 47 -3.38 17.05 -14.65
N ARG A 48 -4.59 16.99 -15.24
CA ARG A 48 -4.81 17.27 -16.65
C ARG A 48 -6.03 18.17 -16.76
N ASP A 49 -5.89 19.28 -17.48
CA ASP A 49 -6.97 20.25 -17.68
C ASP A 49 -7.55 20.73 -16.35
N GLY A 50 -6.68 20.93 -15.35
CA GLY A 50 -7.08 21.39 -14.02
C GLY A 50 -7.75 20.35 -13.14
N VAL A 51 -7.81 19.09 -13.60
CA VAL A 51 -8.43 18.00 -12.84
C VAL A 51 -7.37 17.03 -12.39
N LEU A 52 -7.33 16.74 -11.08
CA LEU A 52 -6.40 15.77 -10.52
C LEU A 52 -6.74 14.38 -11.02
N ARG A 53 -5.77 13.70 -11.65
CA ARG A 53 -5.97 12.37 -12.25
C ARG A 53 -5.22 11.28 -11.51
N ALA A 54 -4.11 11.62 -10.87
CA ALA A 54 -3.30 10.64 -10.17
C ALA A 54 -2.46 11.34 -9.10
N VAL A 55 -2.08 10.59 -8.07
CA VAL A 55 -1.23 11.09 -6.99
C VAL A 55 -0.23 10.01 -6.65
N SER A 56 1.05 10.37 -6.65
CA SER A 56 2.11 9.52 -6.10
C SER A 56 2.23 9.78 -4.61
N LEU A 57 2.27 8.72 -3.83
CA LEU A 57 2.41 8.77 -2.39
C LEU A 57 3.68 8.05 -1.97
N ARG A 58 4.26 8.49 -0.86
CA ARG A 58 5.49 7.93 -0.34
C ARG A 58 5.36 7.66 1.15
N ALA A 59 5.90 6.54 1.59
CA ALA A 59 6.10 6.23 3.00
C ALA A 59 7.56 5.82 3.11
N SER A 60 8.44 6.80 3.44
CA SER A 60 9.88 6.61 3.49
C SER A 60 10.41 6.03 2.17
N GLY A 61 10.88 4.79 2.17
CA GLY A 61 11.48 4.17 1.00
C GLY A 61 10.51 3.53 0.01
N VAL A 62 9.21 3.54 0.29
CA VAL A 62 8.23 2.88 -0.58
C VAL A 62 7.28 3.90 -1.19
N ARG A 63 6.73 3.52 -2.33
CA ARG A 63 5.94 4.43 -3.15
C ARG A 63 4.74 3.71 -3.72
N ILE A 64 3.60 4.39 -3.78
CA ILE A 64 2.40 3.90 -4.47
C ILE A 64 1.85 5.01 -5.34
N LEU A 65 1.08 4.64 -6.35
CA LEU A 65 0.40 5.58 -7.24
C LEU A 65 -1.10 5.31 -7.16
N LEU A 66 -1.88 6.34 -6.90
CA LEU A 66 -3.33 6.29 -6.97
C LEU A 66 -3.76 6.98 -8.25
N ALA A 67 -4.53 6.29 -9.10
CA ALA A 67 -5.03 6.84 -10.34
C ALA A 67 -6.56 6.74 -10.37
N GLN A 68 -7.22 7.82 -10.78
CA GLN A 68 -8.67 7.83 -10.87
C GLN A 68 -9.11 6.83 -11.95
N ASP A 69 -10.01 5.91 -11.58
CA ASP A 69 -10.62 5.01 -12.54
C ASP A 69 -11.53 5.84 -13.47
N ASP A 70 -11.37 5.65 -14.78
CA ASP A 70 -12.15 6.38 -15.77
C ASP A 70 -13.50 5.72 -16.07
N GLY A 71 -13.78 4.57 -15.43
CA GLY A 71 -15.04 3.86 -15.61
C GLY A 71 -15.14 3.04 -16.89
N ALA A 72 -14.08 2.99 -17.70
CA ALA A 72 -14.12 2.32 -19.00
C ALA A 72 -14.41 0.82 -18.89
N LYS A 73 -14.05 0.21 -17.76
CA LYS A 73 -14.27 -1.23 -17.51
C LYS A 73 -15.43 -1.50 -16.56
N GLY A 74 -16.28 -0.51 -16.34
CA GLY A 74 -17.46 -0.62 -15.47
C GLY A 74 -17.21 0.00 -14.10
N ALA A 75 -18.14 0.88 -13.68
CA ALA A 75 -18.04 1.60 -12.41
C ALA A 75 -18.17 0.68 -11.21
N ASP A 76 -18.86 -0.45 -11.36
CA ASP A 76 -19.13 -1.38 -10.25
C ASP A 76 -18.12 -2.51 -10.18
N ARG A 77 -17.04 -2.41 -10.92
CA ARG A 77 -16.02 -3.44 -10.96
C ARG A 77 -15.40 -3.63 -9.58
N VAL A 78 -15.30 -4.89 -9.14
CA VAL A 78 -14.63 -5.24 -7.89
C VAL A 78 -13.12 -4.97 -8.04
N LYS A 79 -12.55 -4.32 -7.06
CA LYS A 79 -11.12 -4.00 -7.05
C LYS A 79 -10.40 -4.74 -5.94
N GLY A 80 -9.15 -5.09 -6.21
CA GLY A 80 -8.26 -5.70 -5.22
C GLY A 80 -8.45 -7.17 -5.00
N GLU A 81 -9.29 -7.83 -5.78
CA GLU A 81 -9.51 -9.27 -5.65
C GLU A 81 -8.23 -10.02 -6.01
N GLY A 82 -7.81 -10.93 -5.14
CA GLY A 82 -6.60 -11.71 -5.38
C GLY A 82 -5.29 -10.93 -5.25
N PHE A 83 -5.34 -9.74 -4.66
CA PHE A 83 -4.17 -8.86 -4.55
C PHE A 83 -4.05 -8.35 -3.13
N SER A 84 -2.82 -8.28 -2.63
CA SER A 84 -2.52 -7.59 -1.38
C SER A 84 -1.20 -6.84 -1.52
N LEU A 85 -1.12 -5.69 -0.87
CA LEU A 85 0.11 -4.92 -0.76
C LEU A 85 0.70 -5.19 0.61
N MET A 86 1.91 -5.75 0.65
CA MET A 86 2.58 -6.06 1.91
C MET A 86 3.62 -5.00 2.19
N LEU A 87 3.49 -4.36 3.35
CA LEU A 87 4.37 -3.27 3.79
C LEU A 87 5.10 -3.74 5.04
N THR A 88 6.43 -3.77 4.97
CA THR A 88 7.26 -4.09 6.13
C THR A 88 7.77 -2.79 6.72
N THR A 89 7.64 -2.63 8.03
CA THR A 89 8.01 -1.40 8.73
C THR A 89 8.83 -1.74 9.98
N ARG A 90 9.64 -0.78 10.41
CA ARG A 90 10.32 -0.84 11.71
C ARG A 90 9.54 -0.15 12.81
N ASP A 91 8.42 0.48 12.45
CA ASP A 91 7.54 1.10 13.43
C ASP A 91 6.87 0.02 14.28
N ASP A 92 6.45 0.41 15.48
CA ASP A 92 5.69 -0.48 16.35
C ASP A 92 4.35 -0.80 15.69
N ILE A 93 4.09 -2.08 15.45
CA ILE A 93 2.90 -2.54 14.73
C ILE A 93 1.61 -2.21 15.50
N ASP A 94 1.61 -2.45 16.80
CA ASP A 94 0.41 -2.16 17.60
C ASP A 94 0.12 -0.67 17.66
N ALA A 95 1.16 0.15 17.78
CA ALA A 95 0.99 1.61 17.77
C ALA A 95 0.51 2.12 16.42
N LEU A 96 1.02 1.55 15.33
CA LEU A 96 0.59 1.92 13.98
C LEU A 96 -0.89 1.59 13.78
N ALA A 97 -1.29 0.39 14.18
CA ALA A 97 -2.69 -0.04 14.08
C ALA A 97 -3.60 0.85 14.93
N ALA A 98 -3.19 1.17 16.16
CA ALA A 98 -3.96 2.04 17.03
C ALA A 98 -4.10 3.44 16.45
N GLY A 99 -3.05 3.96 15.84
CA GLY A 99 -3.08 5.27 15.19
C GLY A 99 -4.05 5.30 14.02
N ILE A 100 -4.08 4.26 13.21
CA ILE A 100 -5.02 4.15 12.08
C ILE A 100 -6.46 4.19 12.59
N VAL A 101 -6.76 3.40 13.63
CA VAL A 101 -8.10 3.39 14.25
C VAL A 101 -8.45 4.76 14.82
N ALA A 102 -7.49 5.39 15.50
CA ALA A 102 -7.71 6.71 16.11
C ALA A 102 -8.03 7.78 15.05
N ARG A 103 -7.52 7.61 13.84
CA ARG A 103 -7.77 8.54 12.74
C ARG A 103 -8.97 8.13 11.87
N GLY A 104 -9.76 7.16 12.33
CA GLY A 104 -11.01 6.78 11.68
C GLY A 104 -10.91 5.56 10.79
N GLY A 105 -9.77 4.89 10.73
CA GLY A 105 -9.62 3.68 9.94
C GLY A 105 -10.23 2.46 10.62
N VAL A 106 -10.55 1.44 9.82
CA VAL A 106 -11.09 0.17 10.29
C VAL A 106 -10.11 -0.92 9.89
N LEU A 107 -9.71 -1.76 10.83
CA LEU A 107 -8.79 -2.85 10.55
C LEU A 107 -9.56 -4.05 10.01
N ALA A 108 -8.97 -4.75 9.03
CA ALA A 108 -9.49 -6.03 8.55
C ALA A 108 -9.08 -7.15 9.50
N SER A 109 -7.95 -7.00 10.19
CA SER A 109 -7.54 -7.90 11.26
C SER A 109 -6.70 -7.13 12.27
N GLU A 110 -6.82 -7.52 13.54
CA GLU A 110 -6.06 -6.93 14.65
C GLU A 110 -4.61 -7.39 14.60
N PRO A 111 -3.69 -6.65 15.22
CA PRO A 111 -2.30 -7.11 15.34
C PRO A 111 -2.20 -8.48 15.98
N ALA A 112 -1.44 -9.36 15.35
CA ALA A 112 -1.20 -10.72 15.82
C ALA A 112 0.15 -11.19 15.32
N ASP A 113 0.74 -12.15 16.04
CA ASP A 113 1.99 -12.75 15.61
C ASP A 113 1.72 -13.79 14.53
N ALA A 114 2.51 -13.75 13.45
CA ALA A 114 2.38 -14.68 12.34
C ALA A 114 3.72 -14.80 11.63
N PHE A 115 4.18 -16.02 11.44
CA PHE A 115 5.39 -16.32 10.65
C PHE A 115 6.61 -15.52 11.09
N GLY A 116 6.80 -15.35 12.40
CA GLY A 116 7.96 -14.64 12.94
C GLY A 116 7.87 -13.12 12.88
N ALA A 117 6.71 -12.58 12.62
CA ALA A 117 6.48 -11.14 12.57
C ALA A 117 5.19 -10.78 13.28
N ARG A 118 5.02 -9.51 13.57
CA ARG A 118 3.77 -8.96 14.07
C ARG A 118 3.03 -8.32 12.90
N VAL A 119 1.76 -8.65 12.68
CA VAL A 119 1.04 -8.33 11.43
C VAL A 119 -0.38 -7.85 11.75
N PHE A 120 -0.85 -6.86 11.00
CA PHE A 120 -2.27 -6.54 10.94
C PHE A 120 -2.65 -6.18 9.49
N ARG A 121 -3.95 -6.10 9.23
CA ARG A 121 -4.46 -5.84 7.88
C ARG A 121 -5.50 -4.74 7.90
N ALA A 122 -5.54 -3.97 6.82
CA ALA A 122 -6.56 -2.95 6.61
C ALA A 122 -6.97 -2.97 5.13
N ARG A 123 -8.25 -2.67 4.87
CA ARG A 123 -8.71 -2.49 3.49
C ARG A 123 -8.88 -1.02 3.22
N ASP A 124 -8.44 -0.60 2.04
CA ASP A 124 -8.61 0.76 1.60
C ASP A 124 -10.07 0.97 1.15
N PRO A 125 -10.47 2.23 0.83
CA PRO A 125 -11.85 2.50 0.41
C PRO A 125 -12.32 1.77 -0.83
N ASN A 126 -11.41 1.23 -1.63
CA ASN A 126 -11.73 0.52 -2.87
C ASN A 126 -11.81 -0.99 -2.67
N GLY A 127 -11.30 -1.50 -1.55
CA GLY A 127 -11.22 -2.92 -1.29
C GLY A 127 -9.82 -3.51 -1.42
N PHE A 128 -8.81 -2.72 -1.72
CA PHE A 128 -7.43 -3.21 -1.76
C PHE A 128 -6.97 -3.56 -0.35
N LEU A 129 -6.36 -4.73 -0.21
CA LEU A 129 -5.89 -5.22 1.09
C LEU A 129 -4.45 -4.78 1.31
N LEU A 130 -4.22 -4.08 2.41
CA LEU A 130 -2.88 -3.72 2.87
C LEU A 130 -2.54 -4.60 4.07
N VAL A 131 -1.35 -5.19 4.03
CA VAL A 131 -0.81 -6.03 5.10
C VAL A 131 0.39 -5.29 5.68
N PHE A 132 0.32 -4.94 6.96
CA PHE A 132 1.41 -4.25 7.65
C PHE A 132 2.12 -5.25 8.54
N SER A 133 3.44 -5.34 8.39
CA SER A 133 4.23 -6.35 9.06
C SER A 133 5.49 -5.74 9.65
N SER A 134 5.85 -6.20 10.84
CA SER A 134 7.18 -5.93 11.37
C SER A 134 8.21 -6.74 10.58
N GLU A 135 9.49 -6.41 10.75
CA GLU A 135 10.55 -7.27 10.23
C GLU A 135 10.44 -8.63 10.91
N ARG A 136 10.80 -9.69 10.18
CA ARG A 136 10.80 -11.02 10.77
C ARG A 136 11.92 -11.15 11.79
N ALA A 137 11.64 -11.87 12.86
CA ALA A 137 12.66 -12.23 13.80
C ALA A 137 13.70 -13.13 13.11
N ALA A 138 14.95 -12.89 13.43
CA ALA A 138 16.06 -13.64 12.84
C ALA A 138 16.06 -15.10 13.33
#